data_bc6e19e69a5118b00351cd727d76f949
#
_entry.id   bc6e19e69a5118b00351cd727d76f949
#
_cell.length_a   1.000
_cell.length_b   1.000
_cell.length_c   1.000
_cell.angle_alpha   90.00
_cell.angle_beta   90.00
_cell.angle_gamma   90.00
#
_symmetry.space_group_name_H-M   'P 1'
#
loop_
_entity.id
_entity.type
_entity.pdbx_description
1 polymer ?
#
loop_
_entity_poly.entity_id
_entity_poly.type
_entity_poly.pdbx_seq_one_letter_code
_entity_poly.pdbx_strand_id
1 'polypeptide(L)'
;VAVQEKGIDVRVEIMIPLVSAMREVELMRARLDAVANAVRAKHRASFEYRLGVMVETPRGALRAQDIAEHAEFLSFGTNDLTQMTYGLSRDDAGRFMSAYVQQGVYAEDPFHTLDIEGVGELVSLGAERGRAGRSDVVLAICGEHGGSRSAIAFCREHRFHYVSCSPFRVPVRSEERRVGKECRSRW
;
A
#
# COMPACT_ATOMS: atom_id res chain seq x y z
N VAL A 1 -12.45 -4.64 -21.01
CA VAL A 1 -13.16 -5.13 -22.20
C VAL A 1 -12.17 -5.27 -23.36
N ALA A 2 -11.63 -4.18 -23.92
CA ALA A 2 -10.75 -4.23 -25.11
C ALA A 2 -9.53 -5.18 -25.01
N VAL A 3 -9.01 -5.41 -23.82
CA VAL A 3 -7.89 -6.34 -23.57
C VAL A 3 -8.38 -7.79 -23.49
N GLN A 4 -9.55 -8.01 -22.88
CA GLN A 4 -10.21 -9.33 -22.83
C GLN A 4 -10.61 -9.85 -24.21
N GLU A 5 -11.03 -8.96 -25.11
CA GLU A 5 -11.35 -9.29 -26.52
C GLU A 5 -10.13 -9.86 -27.27
N LYS A 6 -8.91 -9.60 -26.76
CA LYS A 6 -7.66 -10.18 -27.27
C LYS A 6 -7.29 -11.51 -26.62
N GLY A 7 -8.17 -12.10 -25.82
CA GLY A 7 -7.93 -13.37 -25.11
C GLY A 7 -7.00 -13.27 -23.92
N ILE A 8 -6.73 -12.07 -23.41
CA ILE A 8 -5.85 -11.86 -22.25
C ILE A 8 -6.72 -11.88 -20.97
N ASP A 9 -6.31 -12.71 -20.00
CA ASP A 9 -6.92 -12.68 -18.66
C ASP A 9 -6.58 -11.35 -17.97
N VAL A 10 -7.62 -10.64 -17.52
CA VAL A 10 -7.50 -9.31 -16.92
C VAL A 10 -8.11 -9.33 -15.53
N ARG A 11 -7.29 -9.01 -14.53
CA ARG A 11 -7.72 -8.79 -13.15
C ARG A 11 -7.72 -7.29 -12.88
N VAL A 12 -8.91 -6.73 -12.73
CA VAL A 12 -9.07 -5.29 -12.47
C VAL A 12 -9.00 -5.04 -10.97
N GLU A 13 -8.08 -4.20 -10.56
CA GLU A 13 -7.98 -3.70 -9.19
C GLU A 13 -8.10 -2.18 -9.21
N ILE A 14 -8.99 -1.66 -8.37
CA ILE A 14 -9.25 -0.23 -8.22
C ILE A 14 -8.88 0.15 -6.80
N MET A 15 -8.00 1.13 -6.64
CA MET A 15 -7.52 1.58 -5.33
C MET A 15 -7.95 3.01 -5.07
N ILE A 16 -8.58 3.25 -3.91
CA ILE A 16 -9.03 4.57 -3.47
C ILE A 16 -7.93 5.20 -2.60
N PRO A 17 -7.41 6.38 -2.98
CA PRO A 17 -6.38 7.06 -2.20
C PRO A 17 -6.97 7.83 -1.02
N LEU A 18 -6.12 8.20 -0.07
CA LEU A 18 -6.37 9.11 1.06
C LEU A 18 -7.59 8.75 1.92
N VAL A 19 -7.96 7.49 1.98
CA VAL A 19 -9.10 7.04 2.77
C VAL A 19 -8.80 7.18 4.27
N SER A 20 -9.76 7.71 5.00
CA SER A 20 -9.69 7.89 6.44
C SER A 20 -10.87 7.29 7.21
N ALA A 21 -11.95 6.92 6.51
CA ALA A 21 -13.16 6.39 7.10
C ALA A 21 -13.80 5.30 6.21
N MET A 22 -14.40 4.29 6.84
CA MET A 22 -15.16 3.22 6.18
C MET A 22 -16.23 3.77 5.23
N ARG A 23 -16.92 4.83 5.64
CA ARG A 23 -18.03 5.40 4.84
C ARG A 23 -17.57 5.92 3.47
N GLU A 24 -16.33 6.38 3.35
CA GLU A 24 -15.76 6.78 2.05
C GLU A 24 -15.68 5.58 1.11
N VAL A 25 -15.25 4.41 1.62
CA VAL A 25 -15.14 3.18 0.84
C VAL A 25 -16.52 2.71 0.36
N GLU A 26 -17.53 2.72 1.25
CA GLU A 26 -18.91 2.36 0.89
C GLU A 26 -19.48 3.24 -0.23
N LEU A 27 -19.31 4.56 -0.11
CA LEU A 27 -19.78 5.51 -1.11
C LEU A 27 -19.10 5.31 -2.46
N MET A 28 -17.78 5.06 -2.43
CA MET A 28 -17.02 4.81 -3.66
C MET A 28 -17.36 3.46 -4.27
N ARG A 29 -17.58 2.41 -3.47
CA ARG A 29 -18.03 1.11 -3.96
C ARG A 29 -19.37 1.24 -4.69
N ALA A 30 -20.33 1.91 -4.10
CA ALA A 30 -21.63 2.11 -4.74
C ALA A 30 -21.52 2.81 -6.11
N ARG A 31 -20.64 3.81 -6.22
CA ARG A 31 -20.37 4.50 -7.50
C ARG A 31 -19.68 3.59 -8.50
N LEU A 32 -18.68 2.83 -8.07
CA LEU A 32 -17.95 1.90 -8.93
C LEU A 32 -18.85 0.79 -9.44
N ASP A 33 -19.70 0.23 -8.59
CA ASP A 33 -20.68 -0.79 -8.99
C ASP A 33 -21.63 -0.26 -10.06
N ALA A 34 -22.15 0.96 -9.89
CA ALA A 34 -23.01 1.59 -10.88
C ALA A 34 -22.30 1.75 -12.24
N VAL A 35 -21.04 2.22 -12.23
CA VAL A 35 -20.23 2.38 -13.46
C VAL A 35 -19.90 1.01 -14.06
N ALA A 36 -19.48 0.03 -13.26
CA ALA A 36 -19.15 -1.31 -13.73
C ALA A 36 -20.38 -1.98 -14.40
N ASN A 37 -21.56 -1.85 -13.79
CA ASN A 37 -22.79 -2.38 -14.35
C ASN A 37 -23.17 -1.70 -15.68
N ALA A 38 -23.00 -0.38 -15.78
CA ALA A 38 -23.25 0.34 -17.02
C ALA A 38 -22.28 -0.09 -18.13
N VAL A 39 -20.98 -0.30 -17.81
CA VAL A 39 -19.97 -0.80 -18.76
C VAL A 39 -20.29 -2.23 -19.20
N ARG A 40 -20.63 -3.12 -18.26
CA ARG A 40 -21.04 -4.51 -18.57
C ARG A 40 -22.23 -4.53 -19.54
N ALA A 41 -23.25 -3.73 -19.26
CA ALA A 41 -24.44 -3.64 -20.11
C ALA A 41 -24.10 -3.07 -21.50
N LYS A 42 -23.37 -1.96 -21.56
CA LYS A 42 -23.01 -1.28 -22.82
C LYS A 42 -22.19 -2.18 -23.75
N HIS A 43 -21.25 -2.91 -23.20
CA HIS A 43 -20.29 -3.72 -23.98
C HIS A 43 -20.64 -5.21 -24.01
N ARG A 44 -21.75 -5.63 -23.38
CA ARG A 44 -22.12 -7.06 -23.23
C ARG A 44 -20.96 -7.91 -22.70
N ALA A 45 -20.17 -7.32 -21.79
CA ALA A 45 -18.96 -7.90 -21.25
C ALA A 45 -19.17 -8.40 -19.82
N SER A 46 -18.45 -9.46 -19.46
CA SER A 46 -18.35 -9.93 -18.08
C SER A 46 -16.93 -9.67 -17.57
N PHE A 47 -16.81 -8.98 -16.46
CA PHE A 47 -15.57 -8.79 -15.73
C PHE A 47 -15.87 -8.57 -14.24
N GLU A 48 -14.95 -8.97 -13.41
CA GLU A 48 -14.95 -8.66 -11.99
C GLU A 48 -13.88 -7.61 -11.71
N TYR A 49 -14.03 -6.88 -10.61
CA TYR A 49 -13.00 -5.98 -10.09
C TYR A 49 -12.88 -6.15 -8.58
N ARG A 50 -11.72 -5.84 -8.07
CA ARG A 50 -11.44 -5.77 -6.63
C ARG A 50 -11.27 -4.32 -6.23
N LEU A 51 -11.86 -3.94 -5.10
CA LEU A 51 -11.70 -2.62 -4.53
C LEU A 51 -10.70 -2.68 -3.38
N GLY A 52 -9.70 -1.83 -3.44
CA GLY A 52 -8.74 -1.65 -2.37
C GLY A 52 -8.62 -0.20 -1.93
N VAL A 53 -7.87 -0.02 -0.88
CA VAL A 53 -7.65 1.27 -0.24
C VAL A 53 -6.16 1.53 -0.08
N MET A 54 -5.73 2.74 -0.37
CA MET A 54 -4.43 3.22 0.05
C MET A 54 -4.51 3.75 1.49
N VAL A 55 -3.83 3.05 2.38
CA VAL A 55 -3.70 3.44 3.79
C VAL A 55 -2.47 4.34 3.90
N GLU A 56 -2.69 5.62 3.84
CA GLU A 56 -1.64 6.64 3.81
C GLU A 56 -1.92 7.83 4.73
N THR A 57 -3.01 7.73 5.49
CA THR A 57 -3.32 8.64 6.60
C THR A 57 -3.19 7.91 7.93
N PRO A 58 -2.70 8.54 9.01
CA PRO A 58 -2.67 7.93 10.34
C PRO A 58 -4.06 7.44 10.78
N ARG A 59 -5.11 8.22 10.50
CA ARG A 59 -6.48 7.80 10.80
C ARG A 59 -6.90 6.57 10.01
N GLY A 60 -6.51 6.46 8.75
CA GLY A 60 -6.76 5.27 7.91
C GLY A 60 -6.13 4.01 8.51
N ALA A 61 -4.88 4.10 8.99
CA ALA A 61 -4.20 3.01 9.68
C ALA A 61 -4.92 2.62 10.99
N LEU A 62 -5.30 3.61 11.79
CA LEU A 62 -6.05 3.41 13.03
C LEU A 62 -7.45 2.80 12.81
N ARG A 63 -8.08 3.03 11.67
CA ARG A 63 -9.41 2.51 11.31
C ARG A 63 -9.36 1.42 10.25
N ALA A 64 -8.19 0.80 10.05
CA ALA A 64 -8.01 -0.21 9.02
C ALA A 64 -8.92 -1.43 9.18
N GLN A 65 -9.36 -1.76 10.39
CA GLN A 65 -10.31 -2.83 10.65
C GLN A 65 -11.63 -2.57 9.92
N ASP A 66 -12.28 -1.45 10.19
CA ASP A 66 -13.57 -1.11 9.60
C ASP A 66 -13.45 -0.92 8.07
N ILE A 67 -12.33 -0.31 7.63
CA ILE A 67 -12.05 -0.09 6.22
C ILE A 67 -11.91 -1.44 5.48
N ALA A 68 -11.24 -2.42 6.08
CA ALA A 68 -11.02 -3.74 5.48
C ALA A 68 -12.30 -4.57 5.32
N GLU A 69 -13.35 -4.31 6.10
CA GLU A 69 -14.66 -4.95 5.90
C GLU A 69 -15.23 -4.67 4.50
N HIS A 70 -14.87 -3.52 3.92
CA HIS A 70 -15.35 -3.05 2.63
C HIS A 70 -14.28 -3.01 1.53
N ALA A 71 -13.06 -3.48 1.80
CA ALA A 71 -11.96 -3.50 0.84
C ALA A 71 -11.32 -4.89 0.76
N GLU A 72 -10.96 -5.34 -0.45
CA GLU A 72 -10.30 -6.63 -0.67
C GLU A 72 -8.78 -6.56 -0.49
N PHE A 73 -8.20 -5.36 -0.58
CA PHE A 73 -6.77 -5.14 -0.31
C PHE A 73 -6.50 -3.78 0.31
N LEU A 74 -5.44 -3.71 1.10
CA LEU A 74 -4.91 -2.49 1.68
C LEU A 74 -3.46 -2.31 1.21
N SER A 75 -3.15 -1.16 0.64
CA SER A 75 -1.80 -0.77 0.24
C SER A 75 -1.32 0.39 1.10
N PHE A 76 -0.24 0.20 1.85
CA PHE A 76 0.28 1.24 2.72
C PHE A 76 1.17 2.20 1.92
N GLY A 77 0.70 3.45 1.76
CA GLY A 77 1.39 4.53 1.07
C GLY A 77 2.38 5.22 1.99
N THR A 78 3.61 4.71 2.06
CA THR A 78 4.60 5.16 3.06
C THR A 78 5.06 6.60 2.87
N ASN A 79 4.98 7.16 1.66
CA ASN A 79 5.35 8.55 1.43
C ASN A 79 4.44 9.51 2.19
N ASP A 80 3.13 9.41 1.97
CA ASP A 80 2.15 10.29 2.60
C ASP A 80 1.97 9.94 4.08
N LEU A 81 2.02 8.66 4.43
CA LEU A 81 1.94 8.24 5.81
C LEU A 81 3.10 8.81 6.65
N THR A 82 4.31 8.87 6.09
CA THR A 82 5.46 9.52 6.73
C THR A 82 5.20 11.01 6.92
N GLN A 83 4.81 11.72 5.86
CA GLN A 83 4.51 13.16 5.95
C GLN A 83 3.47 13.46 7.03
N MET A 84 2.40 12.70 7.08
CA MET A 84 1.32 12.92 8.03
C MET A 84 1.67 12.49 9.47
N THR A 85 2.49 11.46 9.63
CA THR A 85 2.94 11.01 10.95
C THR A 85 3.87 12.04 11.59
N TYR A 86 4.79 12.61 10.79
CA TYR A 86 5.69 13.66 11.24
C TYR A 86 5.07 15.06 11.24
N GLY A 87 3.91 15.24 10.59
CA GLY A 87 3.32 16.57 10.41
C GLY A 87 4.18 17.49 9.54
N LEU A 88 4.95 16.93 8.61
CA LEU A 88 5.91 17.63 7.76
C LEU A 88 5.71 17.27 6.30
N SER A 89 5.78 18.26 5.41
CA SER A 89 5.91 17.96 4.00
C SER A 89 7.35 17.59 3.64
N ARG A 90 7.52 16.73 2.64
CA ARG A 90 8.85 16.34 2.12
C ARG A 90 9.63 17.57 1.63
N ASP A 91 8.95 18.53 1.02
CA ASP A 91 9.58 19.73 0.48
C ASP A 91 10.12 20.65 1.59
N ASP A 92 9.40 20.77 2.70
CA ASP A 92 9.83 21.57 3.83
C ASP A 92 10.91 20.86 4.67
N ALA A 93 10.82 19.55 4.82
CA ALA A 93 11.78 18.74 5.55
C ALA A 93 13.21 18.87 5.00
N GLY A 94 13.37 19.00 3.69
CA GLY A 94 14.67 19.17 3.04
C GLY A 94 15.51 20.37 3.54
N ARG A 95 14.86 21.33 4.20
CA ARG A 95 15.54 22.53 4.73
C ARG A 95 16.32 22.27 6.04
N PHE A 96 15.93 21.30 6.83
CA PHE A 96 16.51 21.06 8.15
C PHE A 96 16.83 19.59 8.46
N MET A 97 16.35 18.64 7.68
CA MET A 97 16.48 17.21 7.94
C MET A 97 17.95 16.78 8.06
N SER A 98 18.83 17.31 7.19
CA SER A 98 20.24 17.02 7.27
C SER A 98 20.88 17.45 8.61
N ALA A 99 20.43 18.58 9.16
CA ALA A 99 20.90 19.04 10.46
C ALA A 99 20.38 18.13 11.61
N TYR A 100 19.16 17.64 11.50
CA TYR A 100 18.58 16.70 12.46
C TYR A 100 19.35 15.37 12.50
N VAL A 101 19.69 14.84 11.33
CA VAL A 101 20.49 13.61 11.23
C VAL A 101 21.90 13.83 11.77
N GLN A 102 22.56 14.96 11.41
CA GLN A 102 23.90 15.30 11.93
C GLN A 102 23.94 15.47 13.45
N GLN A 103 22.87 15.97 14.04
CA GLN A 103 22.74 16.14 15.49
C GLN A 103 22.25 14.88 16.21
N GLY A 104 21.97 13.80 15.48
CA GLY A 104 21.50 12.54 16.05
C GLY A 104 20.05 12.59 16.56
N VAL A 105 19.24 13.58 16.11
CA VAL A 105 17.80 13.62 16.43
C VAL A 105 17.08 12.46 15.76
N TYR A 106 17.43 12.18 14.48
CA TYR A 106 17.03 10.98 13.76
C TYR A 106 18.29 10.22 13.33
N ALA A 107 18.20 8.89 13.33
CA ALA A 107 19.29 8.04 12.85
C ALA A 107 19.52 8.21 11.35
N GLU A 108 18.43 8.32 10.58
CA GLU A 108 18.41 8.52 9.13
C GLU A 108 17.24 9.45 8.75
N ASP A 109 17.26 9.94 7.52
CA ASP A 109 16.17 10.73 6.97
C ASP A 109 14.94 9.83 6.74
N PRO A 110 13.80 10.06 7.45
CA PRO A 110 12.61 9.22 7.37
C PRO A 110 11.90 9.30 6.01
N PHE A 111 12.26 10.24 5.15
CA PHE A 111 11.74 10.33 3.78
C PHE A 111 12.54 9.47 2.78
N HIS A 112 13.71 8.96 3.18
CA HIS A 112 14.56 8.08 2.38
C HIS A 112 14.53 6.65 2.90
N THR A 113 14.59 6.47 4.21
CA THR A 113 14.57 5.17 4.89
C THR A 113 13.30 5.07 5.72
N LEU A 114 12.61 3.93 5.66
CA LEU A 114 11.40 3.73 6.45
C LEU A 114 11.72 3.84 7.94
N ASP A 115 11.10 4.78 8.60
CA ASP A 115 11.08 4.90 10.06
C ASP A 115 10.28 3.74 10.65
N ILE A 116 10.99 2.73 11.15
CA ILE A 116 10.38 1.51 11.69
C ILE A 116 9.69 1.79 13.02
N GLU A 117 10.25 2.67 13.85
CA GLU A 117 9.75 2.94 15.20
C GLU A 117 8.43 3.73 15.20
N GLY A 118 8.29 4.70 14.32
CA GLY A 118 7.08 5.52 14.23
C GLY A 118 6.14 5.07 13.12
N VAL A 119 6.56 5.27 11.86
CA VAL A 119 5.73 4.93 10.70
C VAL A 119 5.52 3.42 10.59
N GLY A 120 6.56 2.62 10.86
CA GLY A 120 6.49 1.17 10.84
C GLY A 120 5.51 0.61 11.88
N GLU A 121 5.51 1.16 13.11
CA GLU A 121 4.53 0.78 14.14
C GLU A 121 3.11 1.05 13.66
N LEU A 122 2.86 2.22 13.07
CA LEU A 122 1.55 2.57 12.53
C LEU A 122 1.13 1.67 11.37
N VAL A 123 2.05 1.29 10.49
CA VAL A 123 1.83 0.32 9.41
C VAL A 123 1.51 -1.07 9.98
N SER A 124 2.24 -1.52 10.99
CA SER A 124 2.01 -2.82 11.66
C SER A 124 0.63 -2.86 12.30
N LEU A 125 0.28 -1.82 13.05
CA LEU A 125 -1.04 -1.70 13.67
C LEU A 125 -2.16 -1.70 12.63
N GLY A 126 -1.99 -0.97 11.54
CA GLY A 126 -2.95 -0.95 10.43
C GLY A 126 -3.08 -2.32 9.77
N ALA A 127 -1.98 -3.05 9.58
CA ALA A 127 -1.98 -4.39 9.01
C ALA A 127 -2.70 -5.41 9.91
N GLU A 128 -2.45 -5.38 11.22
CA GLU A 128 -3.14 -6.23 12.20
C GLU A 128 -4.65 -5.96 12.23
N ARG A 129 -5.04 -4.70 12.29
CA ARG A 129 -6.44 -4.27 12.25
C ARG A 129 -7.11 -4.63 10.93
N GLY A 130 -6.41 -4.47 9.81
CA GLY A 130 -6.92 -4.89 8.51
C GLY A 130 -7.26 -6.39 8.48
N ARG A 131 -6.37 -7.24 8.98
CA ARG A 131 -6.63 -8.69 9.11
C ARG A 131 -7.75 -9.02 10.09
N ALA A 132 -7.92 -8.23 11.15
CA ALA A 132 -9.03 -8.39 12.08
C ALA A 132 -10.38 -8.08 11.43
N GLY A 133 -10.44 -7.08 10.54
CA GLY A 133 -11.66 -6.75 9.78
C GLY A 133 -11.95 -7.72 8.64
N ARG A 134 -10.88 -8.23 7.98
CA ARG A 134 -10.98 -9.19 6.88
C ARG A 134 -9.79 -10.14 6.89
N SER A 135 -10.02 -11.41 7.19
CA SER A 135 -8.97 -12.41 7.35
C SER A 135 -8.20 -12.72 6.05
N ASP A 136 -8.82 -12.53 4.89
CA ASP A 136 -8.25 -12.74 3.56
C ASP A 136 -7.80 -11.44 2.88
N VAL A 137 -7.73 -10.33 3.61
CA VAL A 137 -7.28 -9.05 3.07
C VAL A 137 -5.86 -9.16 2.52
N VAL A 138 -5.67 -8.68 1.30
CA VAL A 138 -4.33 -8.60 0.72
C VAL A 138 -3.65 -7.34 1.22
N LEU A 139 -2.46 -7.47 1.80
CA LEU A 139 -1.67 -6.35 2.32
C LEU A 139 -0.46 -6.10 1.42
N ALA A 140 -0.28 -4.85 1.06
CA ALA A 140 0.84 -4.38 0.26
C ALA A 140 1.45 -3.11 0.86
N ILE A 141 2.67 -2.82 0.50
CA ILE A 141 3.32 -1.55 0.77
C ILE A 141 3.76 -0.91 -0.55
N CYS A 142 3.63 0.39 -0.66
CA CYS A 142 4.09 1.16 -1.80
C CYS A 142 4.78 2.43 -1.33
N GLY A 143 5.48 3.11 -2.24
CA GLY A 143 6.25 4.31 -1.99
C GLY A 143 7.75 4.11 -2.17
N GLU A 144 8.50 5.17 -1.92
CA GLU A 144 9.96 5.21 -2.09
C GLU A 144 10.67 4.16 -1.24
N HIS A 145 10.20 3.96 -0.01
CA HIS A 145 10.77 3.03 0.96
C HIS A 145 10.72 1.57 0.50
N GLY A 146 9.71 1.21 -0.29
CA GLY A 146 9.52 -0.15 -0.76
C GLY A 146 10.70 -0.77 -1.53
N GLY A 147 11.73 0.04 -1.86
CA GLY A 147 12.98 -0.40 -2.50
C GLY A 147 14.12 -0.71 -1.55
N SER A 148 14.02 -0.41 -0.24
CA SER A 148 15.09 -0.61 0.73
C SER A 148 15.07 -2.02 1.33
N ARG A 149 16.26 -2.49 1.78
CA ARG A 149 16.40 -3.80 2.45
C ARG A 149 15.62 -3.86 3.76
N SER A 150 15.69 -2.80 4.55
CA SER A 150 14.99 -2.68 5.82
C SER A 150 13.47 -2.77 5.64
N ALA A 151 12.90 -2.07 4.67
CA ALA A 151 11.48 -2.14 4.37
C ALA A 151 11.05 -3.52 3.87
N ILE A 152 11.89 -4.22 3.08
CA ILE A 152 11.60 -5.59 2.64
C ILE A 152 11.61 -6.56 3.81
N ALA A 153 12.60 -6.45 4.72
CA ALA A 153 12.67 -7.25 5.93
C ALA A 153 11.44 -7.02 6.81
N PHE A 154 11.08 -5.77 7.04
CA PHE A 154 9.87 -5.37 7.75
C PHE A 154 8.59 -5.96 7.12
N CYS A 155 8.42 -5.84 5.81
CA CYS A 155 7.26 -6.40 5.11
C CYS A 155 7.17 -7.92 5.25
N ARG A 156 8.31 -8.62 5.21
CA ARG A 156 8.38 -10.06 5.40
C ARG A 156 8.00 -10.47 6.82
N GLU A 157 8.52 -9.78 7.82
CA GLU A 157 8.20 -10.00 9.23
C GLU A 157 6.71 -9.83 9.51
N HIS A 158 6.13 -8.77 8.97
CA HIS A 158 4.71 -8.45 9.10
C HIS A 158 3.80 -9.15 8.07
N ARG A 159 4.34 -10.13 7.30
CA ARG A 159 3.59 -10.97 6.35
C ARG A 159 2.81 -10.17 5.31
N PHE A 160 3.42 -9.16 4.73
CA PHE A 160 2.88 -8.49 3.57
C PHE A 160 2.95 -9.40 2.33
N HIS A 161 1.95 -9.31 1.47
CA HIS A 161 1.84 -10.17 0.30
C HIS A 161 2.77 -9.72 -0.83
N TYR A 162 2.88 -8.41 -1.04
CA TYR A 162 3.78 -7.84 -2.04
C TYR A 162 4.20 -6.42 -1.70
N VAL A 163 5.18 -5.95 -2.41
CA VAL A 163 5.72 -4.59 -2.30
C VAL A 163 5.80 -3.99 -3.70
N SER A 164 5.27 -2.80 -3.89
CA SER A 164 5.44 -2.01 -5.09
C SER A 164 6.64 -1.08 -4.98
N CYS A 165 7.43 -0.99 -6.05
CA CYS A 165 8.55 -0.06 -6.15
C CYS A 165 8.73 0.39 -7.59
N SER A 166 9.56 1.43 -7.81
CA SER A 166 9.92 1.85 -9.16
C SER A 166 10.62 0.71 -9.93
N PRO A 167 10.44 0.61 -11.26
CA PRO A 167 11.01 -0.45 -12.08
C PRO A 167 12.52 -0.62 -11.91
N PHE A 168 13.24 0.48 -11.72
CA PHE A 168 14.69 0.47 -11.54
C PHE A 168 15.16 -0.20 -10.24
N ARG A 169 14.28 -0.35 -9.26
CA ARG A 169 14.58 -1.01 -7.98
C ARG A 169 14.24 -2.50 -7.97
N VAL A 170 13.55 -3.01 -9.00
CA VAL A 170 13.19 -4.43 -9.12
C VAL A 170 14.41 -5.36 -9.23
N PRO A 171 15.47 -5.03 -10.00
CA PRO A 171 16.67 -5.88 -10.09
C PRO A 171 17.38 -6.06 -8.74
N VAL A 172 17.51 -5.00 -7.95
CA VAL A 172 18.14 -5.04 -6.62
C VAL A 172 17.43 -6.05 -5.71
N ARG A 173 16.12 -6.15 -5.82
CA ARG A 173 15.30 -7.11 -5.06
C ARG A 173 15.44 -8.55 -5.53
N SER A 174 15.62 -8.77 -6.83
CA SER A 174 15.81 -10.13 -7.37
C SER A 174 17.13 -10.75 -6.93
N GLU A 175 18.16 -9.94 -6.68
CA GLU A 175 19.43 -10.40 -6.12
C GLU A 175 19.31 -10.80 -4.64
N GLU A 176 18.51 -10.10 -3.86
CA GLU A 176 18.25 -10.44 -2.45
C GLU A 176 17.46 -11.74 -2.28
N ARG A 177 16.64 -12.14 -3.27
CA ARG A 177 15.98 -13.45 -3.30
C ARG A 177 16.95 -14.62 -3.43
N ARG A 178 18.14 -14.42 -4.01
CA ARG A 178 19.17 -15.44 -4.15
C ARG A 178 19.92 -15.74 -2.85
N VAL A 179 19.92 -14.81 -1.91
CA VAL A 179 20.59 -14.97 -0.61
C VAL A 179 19.69 -15.62 0.45
N GLY A 180 18.36 -15.59 0.28
CA GLY A 180 17.39 -16.27 1.14
C GLY A 180 16.62 -17.34 0.36
N LYS A 181 17.00 -18.61 0.49
CA LYS A 181 16.25 -19.73 -0.05
C LYS A 181 14.82 -19.74 0.46
N GLU A 182 13.88 -19.91 -0.50
CA GLU A 182 12.47 -20.19 -0.36
C GLU A 182 11.49 -19.02 -0.19
N CYS A 183 11.19 -18.38 -1.31
CA CYS A 183 9.84 -17.92 -1.58
C CYS A 183 9.35 -18.65 -2.84
N ARG A 184 8.50 -19.67 -2.66
CA ARG A 184 7.81 -20.32 -3.76
C ARG A 184 6.86 -19.31 -4.40
N SER A 185 7.14 -19.00 -5.65
CA SER A 185 6.26 -18.31 -6.56
C SER A 185 4.93 -19.06 -6.66
N ARG A 186 3.83 -18.41 -6.34
CA ARG A 186 2.52 -18.71 -6.91
C ARG A 186 2.04 -17.43 -7.57
N TRP A 187 2.16 -17.44 -8.86
CA TRP A 187 1.41 -16.58 -9.79
C TRP A 187 0.16 -17.33 -10.20
#